data_78363be03bf95c8877b7b71cf27bc179
#
_entry.id   78363be03bf95c8877b7b71cf27bc179
#
_cell.length_a   1.000
_cell.length_b   1.000
_cell.length_c   1.000
_cell.angle_alpha   90.00
_cell.angle_beta   90.00
_cell.angle_gamma   90.00
#
_symmetry.space_group_name_H-M   'P 1'
#
loop_
_entity.id
_entity.type
_entity.pdbx_description
1 polymer ?
#
loop_
_entity_poly.entity_id
_entity_poly.type
_entity_poly.pdbx_seq_one_letter_code
_entity_poly.pdbx_strand_id
1 'polypeptide(L)'
;MFRPDVFKAVAGLSVPPPFRGRGRPLDTLRESGISNFYWQYFQTPGMAEAEFKRDIGLTMRTLLGRGFSDPASLFVEGDKGFLGDAGADRPLPDWISEADLSYFTEAYRKSGFRGGLNWYRNIDRNWELTAPWQGAQIHQPSLFIAGSKDSVITGLIGAKGVAAMERVLPNLTQKLIIEGAGHWIQQERADEVNAALIGFLRQCAD
;
A
#
# COMPACT_ATOMS: atom_id res chain seq x y z
N MET A 1 10.66 -0.40 15.20
CA MET A 1 11.09 -1.79 15.39
C MET A 1 12.63 -1.91 15.32
N PHE A 2 13.28 -1.65 14.17
CA PHE A 2 14.74 -1.86 14.02
C PHE A 2 15.63 -0.81 14.68
N ARG A 3 15.17 0.41 14.82
CA ARG A 3 15.90 1.55 15.40
C ARG A 3 15.00 2.37 16.33
N PRO A 4 14.57 1.78 17.46
CA PRO A 4 13.69 2.48 18.42
C PRO A 4 14.40 3.66 19.10
N ASP A 5 15.72 3.67 19.09
CA ASP A 5 16.57 4.76 19.57
C ASP A 5 16.48 6.03 18.70
N VAL A 6 16.15 5.87 17.42
CA VAL A 6 16.11 6.96 16.44
C VAL A 6 14.68 7.47 16.21
N PHE A 7 13.74 6.55 16.03
CA PHE A 7 12.35 6.88 15.71
C PHE A 7 11.54 7.13 16.97
N LYS A 8 11.00 8.34 17.13
CA LYS A 8 10.25 8.76 18.31
C LYS A 8 8.75 8.45 18.19
N ALA A 9 8.23 8.42 17.00
CA ALA A 9 6.83 8.15 16.69
C ALA A 9 6.69 7.46 15.33
N VAL A 10 5.54 6.83 15.06
CA VAL A 10 5.24 6.15 13.79
C VAL A 10 3.84 6.51 13.32
N ALA A 11 3.71 6.95 12.08
CA ALA A 11 2.43 7.11 11.42
C ALA A 11 2.35 6.18 10.20
N GLY A 12 1.29 5.40 10.10
CA GLY A 12 1.00 4.54 8.95
C GLY A 12 -0.24 5.02 8.20
N LEU A 13 -0.16 5.08 6.87
CA LEU A 13 -1.27 5.46 6.02
C LEU A 13 -1.62 4.31 5.07
N SER A 14 -2.89 3.96 4.97
CA SER A 14 -3.47 2.96 4.06
C SER A 14 -2.92 1.52 4.16
N VAL A 15 -1.77 1.31 4.78
CA VAL A 15 -1.16 -0.01 4.92
C VAL A 15 -0.95 -0.31 6.40
N PRO A 16 -1.54 -1.39 6.94
CA PRO A 16 -1.31 -1.80 8.32
C PRO A 16 0.17 -2.10 8.57
N PRO A 17 0.66 -1.92 9.81
CA PRO A 17 2.04 -2.24 10.14
C PRO A 17 2.31 -3.72 9.83
N PRO A 18 3.44 -4.03 9.18
CA PRO A 18 3.78 -5.41 8.88
C PRO A 18 4.01 -6.19 10.17
N PHE A 19 3.35 -7.32 10.29
CA PHE A 19 3.69 -8.33 11.29
C PHE A 19 4.24 -9.57 10.58
N ARG A 20 5.28 -10.12 11.12
CA ARG A 20 5.89 -11.31 10.57
C ARG A 20 5.01 -12.52 10.83
N GLY A 21 4.36 -13.05 9.78
CA GLY A 21 3.60 -14.30 9.82
C GLY A 21 4.50 -15.52 10.05
N ARG A 22 3.89 -16.68 10.26
CA ARG A 22 4.61 -17.95 10.46
C ARG A 22 5.30 -18.45 9.19
N GLY A 23 4.67 -18.26 8.01
CA GLY A 23 5.17 -18.66 6.71
C GLY A 23 5.63 -17.49 5.86
N ARG A 24 6.38 -17.78 4.81
CA ARG A 24 6.72 -16.79 3.77
C ARG A 24 5.42 -16.27 3.14
N PRO A 25 5.28 -14.95 2.92
CA PRO A 25 4.03 -14.38 2.44
C PRO A 25 3.55 -14.95 1.10
N LEU A 26 4.46 -15.14 0.12
CA LEU A 26 4.08 -15.67 -1.19
C LEU A 26 3.75 -17.16 -1.15
N ASP A 27 4.41 -17.94 -0.31
CA ASP A 27 4.08 -19.34 -0.10
C ASP A 27 2.73 -19.49 0.60
N THR A 28 2.46 -18.66 1.61
CA THR A 28 1.16 -18.63 2.30
C THR A 28 0.00 -18.32 1.35
N LEU A 29 0.20 -17.41 0.37
CA LEU A 29 -0.80 -17.15 -0.67
C LEU A 29 -1.07 -18.40 -1.52
N ARG A 30 0.00 -19.07 -2.00
CA ARG A 30 -0.12 -20.29 -2.82
C ARG A 30 -0.81 -21.43 -2.06
N GLU A 31 -0.42 -21.66 -0.81
CA GLU A 31 -1.03 -22.67 0.07
C GLU A 31 -2.51 -22.39 0.33
N SER A 32 -2.92 -21.12 0.29
CA SER A 32 -4.32 -20.69 0.39
C SER A 32 -5.08 -20.78 -0.95
N GLY A 33 -4.47 -21.35 -2.01
CA GLY A 33 -5.08 -21.45 -3.34
C GLY A 33 -5.09 -20.13 -4.14
N ILE A 34 -4.38 -19.11 -3.68
CA ILE A 34 -4.30 -17.81 -4.35
C ILE A 34 -3.05 -17.79 -5.21
N SER A 35 -3.21 -17.74 -6.54
CA SER A 35 -2.11 -17.79 -7.52
C SER A 35 -2.00 -16.55 -8.41
N ASN A 36 -3.00 -15.68 -8.40
CA ASN A 36 -3.11 -14.52 -9.28
C ASN A 36 -3.17 -13.17 -8.55
N PHE A 37 -2.75 -13.13 -7.28
CA PHE A 37 -2.63 -11.89 -6.54
C PHE A 37 -1.47 -11.05 -7.09
N TYR A 38 -1.61 -9.73 -7.18
CA TYR A 38 -0.62 -8.84 -7.81
C TYR A 38 0.79 -8.99 -7.25
N TRP A 39 0.97 -9.36 -5.97
CA TRP A 39 2.29 -9.64 -5.42
C TRP A 39 3.02 -10.75 -6.19
N GLN A 40 2.30 -11.80 -6.60
CA GLN A 40 2.87 -12.91 -7.36
C GLN A 40 3.18 -12.50 -8.80
N TYR A 41 2.30 -11.71 -9.43
CA TYR A 41 2.52 -11.17 -10.77
C TYR A 41 3.79 -10.32 -10.85
N PHE A 42 4.06 -9.51 -9.83
CA PHE A 42 5.23 -8.63 -9.79
C PHE A 42 6.56 -9.36 -9.53
N GLN A 43 6.54 -10.64 -9.17
CA GLN A 43 7.77 -11.39 -8.92
C GLN A 43 8.63 -11.60 -10.17
N THR A 44 8.02 -11.79 -11.34
CA THR A 44 8.77 -12.01 -12.59
C THR A 44 9.38 -10.70 -13.09
N PRO A 45 10.74 -10.57 -13.07
CA PRO A 45 11.38 -9.36 -13.56
C PRO A 45 11.07 -9.10 -15.03
N GLY A 46 10.78 -7.85 -15.36
CA GLY A 46 10.48 -7.43 -16.72
C GLY A 46 9.02 -7.56 -17.14
N MET A 47 8.23 -8.43 -16.52
CA MET A 47 6.83 -8.66 -16.91
C MET A 47 5.96 -7.42 -16.66
N ALA A 48 5.83 -6.99 -15.43
CA ALA A 48 5.05 -5.80 -15.09
C ALA A 48 5.69 -4.52 -15.64
N GLU A 49 7.02 -4.46 -15.69
CA GLU A 49 7.72 -3.32 -16.33
C GLU A 49 7.36 -3.18 -17.81
N ALA A 50 7.30 -4.28 -18.55
CA ALA A 50 6.94 -4.27 -19.98
C ALA A 50 5.47 -3.85 -20.18
N GLU A 51 4.56 -4.34 -19.32
CA GLU A 51 3.17 -3.93 -19.33
C GLU A 51 3.04 -2.42 -19.09
N PHE A 52 3.58 -1.93 -17.97
CA PHE A 52 3.44 -0.53 -17.53
C PHE A 52 4.11 0.48 -18.45
N LYS A 53 5.15 0.05 -19.15
CA LYS A 53 5.89 0.87 -20.10
C LYS A 53 5.20 1.06 -21.44
N ARG A 54 4.23 0.22 -21.81
CA ARG A 54 3.53 0.34 -23.11
C ARG A 54 2.85 1.70 -23.26
N ASP A 55 2.21 2.15 -22.18
CA ASP A 55 1.63 3.49 -22.08
C ASP A 55 1.72 3.93 -20.60
N ILE A 56 2.68 4.79 -20.30
CA ILE A 56 2.91 5.26 -18.94
C ILE A 56 1.76 6.16 -18.46
N GLY A 57 1.19 6.97 -19.34
CA GLY A 57 0.05 7.83 -19.02
C GLY A 57 -1.17 7.00 -18.64
N LEU A 58 -1.51 6.00 -19.45
CA LEU A 58 -2.60 5.06 -19.15
C LEU A 58 -2.32 4.28 -17.86
N THR A 59 -1.09 3.84 -17.64
CA THR A 59 -0.68 3.15 -16.41
C THR A 59 -0.93 4.02 -15.19
N MET A 60 -0.47 5.27 -15.18
CA MET A 60 -0.65 6.17 -14.05
C MET A 60 -2.13 6.52 -13.85
N ARG A 61 -2.88 6.80 -14.93
CA ARG A 61 -4.33 7.02 -14.87
C ARG A 61 -5.05 5.82 -14.24
N THR A 62 -4.66 4.61 -14.60
CA THR A 62 -5.27 3.39 -14.07
C THR A 62 -4.95 3.18 -12.60
N LEU A 63 -3.67 3.27 -12.21
CA LEU A 63 -3.23 3.05 -10.84
C LEU A 63 -3.82 4.09 -9.87
N LEU A 64 -3.83 5.36 -10.25
CA LEU A 64 -4.38 6.44 -9.43
C LEU A 64 -5.92 6.43 -9.46
N GLY A 65 -6.51 6.26 -10.65
CA GLY A 65 -7.95 6.32 -10.84
C GLY A 65 -8.73 5.13 -10.29
N ARG A 66 -8.10 3.96 -10.11
CA ARG A 66 -8.77 2.80 -9.48
C ARG A 66 -9.11 3.05 -8.01
N GLY A 67 -8.30 3.86 -7.30
CA GLY A 67 -8.45 4.09 -5.86
C GLY A 67 -8.39 2.81 -5.02
N PHE A 68 -8.15 1.67 -5.65
CA PHE A 68 -8.18 0.33 -5.02
C PHE A 68 -9.42 0.11 -4.13
N SER A 69 -10.57 0.60 -4.56
CA SER A 69 -11.84 0.44 -3.83
C SER A 69 -12.52 -0.90 -4.11
N ASP A 70 -12.13 -1.57 -5.19
CA ASP A 70 -12.62 -2.91 -5.56
C ASP A 70 -11.55 -3.96 -5.23
N PRO A 71 -11.81 -4.90 -4.32
CA PRO A 71 -10.88 -5.99 -4.00
C PRO A 71 -10.48 -6.84 -5.22
N ALA A 72 -11.33 -6.95 -6.25
CA ALA A 72 -11.01 -7.67 -7.48
C ALA A 72 -9.84 -7.03 -8.23
N SER A 73 -9.64 -5.71 -8.10
CA SER A 73 -8.53 -4.98 -8.72
C SER A 73 -7.13 -5.40 -8.22
N LEU A 74 -7.06 -6.16 -7.14
CA LEU A 74 -5.81 -6.71 -6.60
C LEU A 74 -5.42 -8.05 -7.24
N PHE A 75 -6.28 -8.60 -8.10
CA PHE A 75 -6.06 -9.89 -8.76
C PHE A 75 -5.84 -9.69 -10.26
N VAL A 76 -4.92 -10.45 -10.82
CA VAL A 76 -4.61 -10.45 -12.25
C VAL A 76 -5.49 -11.49 -12.95
N GLU A 77 -6.21 -11.07 -13.98
CA GLU A 77 -7.12 -11.93 -14.75
C GLU A 77 -6.45 -12.41 -16.05
N GLY A 78 -6.07 -13.68 -16.08
CA GLY A 78 -5.55 -14.32 -17.28
C GLY A 78 -4.42 -13.52 -17.94
N ASP A 79 -4.50 -13.29 -19.25
CA ASP A 79 -3.48 -12.59 -20.04
C ASP A 79 -3.62 -11.05 -20.05
N LYS A 80 -4.61 -10.52 -19.32
CA LYS A 80 -4.89 -9.06 -19.30
C LYS A 80 -3.87 -8.24 -18.53
N GLY A 81 -3.01 -8.91 -17.75
CA GLY A 81 -2.06 -8.25 -16.87
C GLY A 81 -2.72 -7.58 -15.66
N PHE A 82 -1.92 -6.79 -14.95
CA PHE A 82 -2.41 -6.09 -13.74
C PHE A 82 -3.29 -4.87 -14.05
N LEU A 83 -3.07 -4.20 -15.19
CA LEU A 83 -3.90 -3.08 -15.60
C LEU A 83 -5.28 -3.52 -16.10
N GLY A 84 -5.42 -4.77 -16.54
CA GLY A 84 -6.67 -5.32 -17.04
C GLY A 84 -7.16 -4.60 -18.30
N ASP A 85 -8.45 -4.48 -18.47
CA ASP A 85 -9.10 -3.75 -19.58
C ASP A 85 -9.13 -2.23 -19.29
N ALA A 86 -7.99 -1.65 -18.93
CA ALA A 86 -7.88 -0.24 -18.66
C ALA A 86 -8.03 0.57 -19.96
N GLY A 87 -9.11 1.36 -20.05
CA GLY A 87 -9.33 2.29 -21.15
C GLY A 87 -8.79 3.70 -20.85
N ALA A 88 -8.32 4.39 -21.88
CA ALA A 88 -7.88 5.78 -21.77
C ALA A 88 -8.99 6.74 -21.31
N ASP A 89 -10.25 6.35 -21.56
CA ASP A 89 -11.45 7.15 -21.27
C ASP A 89 -11.90 7.08 -19.80
N ARG A 90 -11.14 6.36 -18.93
CA ARG A 90 -11.47 6.34 -17.51
C ARG A 90 -11.32 7.74 -16.91
N PRO A 91 -12.40 8.31 -16.33
CA PRO A 91 -12.29 9.62 -15.69
C PRO A 91 -11.34 9.56 -14.51
N LEU A 92 -10.63 10.65 -14.30
CA LEU A 92 -9.85 10.83 -13.07
C LEU A 92 -10.80 11.10 -11.90
N PRO A 93 -10.47 10.64 -10.69
CA PRO A 93 -11.18 11.07 -9.49
C PRO A 93 -10.94 12.56 -9.23
N ASP A 94 -11.88 13.19 -8.53
CA ASP A 94 -11.90 14.65 -8.31
C ASP A 94 -10.67 15.19 -7.56
N TRP A 95 -9.96 14.31 -6.85
CA TRP A 95 -8.78 14.69 -6.07
C TRP A 95 -7.48 14.78 -6.88
N ILE A 96 -7.48 14.43 -8.17
CA ILE A 96 -6.30 14.49 -9.05
C ILE A 96 -6.65 15.19 -10.37
N SER A 97 -5.85 16.18 -10.77
CA SER A 97 -5.97 16.87 -12.03
C SER A 97 -5.18 16.19 -13.16
N GLU A 98 -5.47 16.57 -14.42
CA GLU A 98 -4.65 16.15 -15.58
C GLU A 98 -3.20 16.67 -15.48
N ALA A 99 -2.99 17.82 -14.82
CA ALA A 99 -1.65 18.34 -14.58
C ALA A 99 -0.86 17.46 -13.60
N ASP A 100 -1.51 16.97 -12.53
CA ASP A 100 -0.91 16.04 -11.59
C ASP A 100 -0.59 14.70 -12.28
N LEU A 101 -1.53 14.19 -13.08
CA LEU A 101 -1.30 12.97 -13.86
C LEU A 101 -0.09 13.11 -14.81
N SER A 102 0.02 14.26 -15.47
CA SER A 102 1.16 14.56 -16.34
C SER A 102 2.47 14.56 -15.57
N TYR A 103 2.49 15.15 -14.37
CA TYR A 103 3.67 15.15 -13.50
C TYR A 103 4.09 13.72 -13.10
N PHE A 104 3.15 12.89 -12.67
CA PHE A 104 3.44 11.48 -12.34
C PHE A 104 3.95 10.72 -13.58
N THR A 105 3.32 10.92 -14.73
CA THR A 105 3.71 10.29 -16.00
C THR A 105 5.15 10.62 -16.37
N GLU A 106 5.56 11.90 -16.28
CA GLU A 106 6.93 12.33 -16.54
C GLU A 106 7.94 11.77 -15.51
N ALA A 107 7.56 11.72 -14.24
CA ALA A 107 8.40 11.14 -13.20
C ALA A 107 8.67 9.65 -13.47
N TYR A 108 7.64 8.87 -13.80
CA TYR A 108 7.79 7.46 -14.13
C TYR A 108 8.43 7.20 -15.51
N ARG A 109 8.31 8.14 -16.45
CA ARG A 109 9.06 8.05 -17.72
C ARG A 109 10.57 8.10 -17.47
N LYS A 110 11.03 8.90 -16.51
CA LYS A 110 12.44 9.04 -16.13
C LYS A 110 12.94 7.87 -15.26
N SER A 111 12.18 7.50 -14.23
CA SER A 111 12.60 6.49 -13.25
C SER A 111 12.29 5.06 -13.66
N GLY A 112 11.28 4.84 -14.50
CA GLY A 112 10.67 3.54 -14.75
C GLY A 112 9.95 2.98 -13.51
N PHE A 113 9.45 1.75 -13.62
CA PHE A 113 8.65 1.10 -12.58
C PHE A 113 9.45 0.12 -11.70
N ARG A 114 10.68 -0.23 -12.11
CA ARG A 114 11.48 -1.27 -11.43
C ARG A 114 11.68 -1.01 -9.93
N GLY A 115 11.94 0.24 -9.56
CA GLY A 115 12.15 0.62 -8.15
C GLY A 115 10.93 0.29 -7.29
N GLY A 116 9.74 0.72 -7.73
CA GLY A 116 8.48 0.41 -7.06
C GLY A 116 8.17 -1.08 -7.01
N LEU A 117 8.36 -1.80 -8.12
CA LEU A 117 8.12 -3.24 -8.19
C LEU A 117 9.05 -4.06 -7.30
N ASN A 118 10.27 -3.58 -7.06
CA ASN A 118 11.22 -4.25 -6.18
C ASN A 118 10.78 -4.30 -4.70
N TRP A 119 9.90 -3.39 -4.25
CA TRP A 119 9.28 -3.52 -2.93
C TRP A 119 8.54 -4.85 -2.80
N TYR A 120 7.80 -5.25 -3.82
CA TYR A 120 7.06 -6.52 -3.84
C TYR A 120 7.98 -7.72 -4.03
N ARG A 121 9.06 -7.60 -4.82
CA ARG A 121 10.03 -8.67 -5.05
C ARG A 121 10.83 -9.03 -3.80
N ASN A 122 10.92 -8.12 -2.85
CA ASN A 122 11.60 -8.35 -1.58
C ASN A 122 10.69 -8.87 -0.45
N ILE A 123 9.40 -9.14 -0.70
CA ILE A 123 8.45 -9.54 0.34
C ILE A 123 8.94 -10.78 1.11
N ASP A 124 9.28 -11.86 0.43
CA ASP A 124 9.77 -13.08 1.07
C ASP A 124 11.18 -12.90 1.65
N ARG A 125 12.04 -12.14 0.96
CA ARG A 125 13.38 -11.81 1.47
C ARG A 125 13.30 -10.98 2.75
N ASN A 126 12.40 -10.03 2.81
CA ASN A 126 12.15 -9.26 4.03
C ASN A 126 11.64 -10.14 5.15
N TRP A 127 10.79 -11.12 4.86
CA TRP A 127 10.35 -12.09 5.85
C TRP A 127 11.53 -12.91 6.40
N GLU A 128 12.46 -13.37 5.55
CA GLU A 128 13.68 -14.07 5.99
C GLU A 128 14.55 -13.18 6.89
N LEU A 129 14.86 -11.98 6.42
CA LEU A 129 15.76 -11.05 7.13
C LEU A 129 15.19 -10.57 8.47
N THR A 130 13.87 -10.55 8.62
CA THR A 130 13.21 -10.10 9.84
C THR A 130 12.98 -11.22 10.86
N ALA A 131 13.53 -12.41 10.67
CA ALA A 131 13.41 -13.54 11.60
C ALA A 131 13.76 -13.20 13.06
N PRO A 132 14.83 -12.42 13.35
CA PRO A 132 15.17 -12.03 14.73
C PRO A 132 14.11 -11.17 15.42
N TRP A 133 13.18 -10.56 14.65
CA TRP A 133 12.10 -9.70 15.15
C TRP A 133 10.74 -10.40 15.14
N GLN A 134 10.71 -11.74 15.16
CA GLN A 134 9.44 -12.48 15.29
C GLN A 134 8.72 -12.10 16.58
N GLY A 135 7.51 -11.58 16.46
CA GLY A 135 6.70 -11.13 17.59
C GLY A 135 7.12 -9.77 18.20
N ALA A 136 8.09 -9.08 17.60
CA ALA A 136 8.50 -7.76 18.07
C ALA A 136 7.38 -6.73 17.91
N GLN A 137 7.31 -5.81 18.87
CA GLN A 137 6.36 -4.72 18.92
C GLN A 137 7.04 -3.37 18.63
N ILE A 138 6.25 -2.40 18.25
CA ILE A 138 6.65 -1.00 18.06
C ILE A 138 6.06 -0.22 19.23
N HIS A 139 6.87 0.10 20.22
CA HIS A 139 6.44 0.77 21.44
C HIS A 139 6.39 2.30 21.34
N GLN A 140 6.80 2.88 20.21
CA GLN A 140 6.64 4.30 19.99
C GLN A 140 5.16 4.67 19.88
N PRO A 141 4.76 5.89 20.29
CA PRO A 141 3.45 6.42 19.95
C PRO A 141 3.14 6.22 18.48
N SER A 142 1.95 5.75 18.15
CA SER A 142 1.62 5.38 16.79
C SER A 142 0.26 5.91 16.37
N LEU A 143 0.17 6.32 15.10
CA LEU A 143 -1.06 6.76 14.43
C LEU A 143 -1.30 5.86 13.21
N PHE A 144 -2.53 5.48 12.97
CA PHE A 144 -2.95 4.83 11.73
C PHE A 144 -4.12 5.56 11.08
N ILE A 145 -4.01 5.84 9.78
CA ILE A 145 -5.06 6.48 8.99
C ILE A 145 -5.32 5.66 7.74
N ALA A 146 -6.58 5.40 7.39
CA ALA A 146 -6.94 4.73 6.16
C ALA A 146 -8.36 5.09 5.70
N GLY A 147 -8.69 4.80 4.44
CA GLY A 147 -10.01 4.99 3.89
C GLY A 147 -10.92 3.78 4.11
N SER A 148 -12.21 3.99 4.39
CA SER A 148 -13.17 2.89 4.61
C SER A 148 -13.45 2.06 3.35
N LYS A 149 -13.15 2.61 2.16
CA LYS A 149 -13.27 1.93 0.86
C LYS A 149 -11.95 1.37 0.32
N ASP A 150 -10.85 1.48 1.08
CA ASP A 150 -9.56 0.95 0.67
C ASP A 150 -9.55 -0.59 0.75
N SER A 151 -9.52 -1.26 -0.40
CA SER A 151 -9.48 -2.72 -0.48
C SER A 151 -8.18 -3.32 0.07
N VAL A 152 -7.12 -2.54 0.21
CA VAL A 152 -5.88 -2.99 0.86
C VAL A 152 -6.13 -3.25 2.34
N ILE A 153 -6.98 -2.46 3.02
CA ILE A 153 -7.31 -2.66 4.43
C ILE A 153 -8.58 -3.48 4.66
N THR A 154 -9.52 -3.46 3.73
CA THR A 154 -10.78 -4.21 3.84
C THR A 154 -10.66 -5.63 3.28
N GLY A 155 -9.70 -5.88 2.39
CA GLY A 155 -9.41 -7.21 1.86
C GLY A 155 -8.86 -8.16 2.93
N LEU A 156 -8.87 -9.46 2.61
CA LEU A 156 -8.56 -10.55 3.56
C LEU A 156 -7.24 -10.37 4.33
N ILE A 157 -6.19 -9.92 3.65
CA ILE A 157 -4.86 -9.72 4.27
C ILE A 157 -4.88 -8.46 5.15
N GLY A 158 -5.41 -7.36 4.61
CA GLY A 158 -5.44 -6.09 5.30
C GLY A 158 -6.37 -6.08 6.51
N ALA A 159 -7.56 -6.67 6.41
CA ALA A 159 -8.49 -6.79 7.51
C ALA A 159 -7.89 -7.52 8.71
N LYS A 160 -7.13 -8.60 8.46
CA LYS A 160 -6.37 -9.30 9.51
C LYS A 160 -5.29 -8.41 10.13
N GLY A 161 -4.60 -7.61 9.30
CA GLY A 161 -3.59 -6.64 9.74
C GLY A 161 -4.18 -5.55 10.62
N VAL A 162 -5.31 -4.97 10.22
CA VAL A 162 -6.03 -3.95 10.99
C VAL A 162 -6.54 -4.51 12.33
N ALA A 163 -7.08 -5.74 12.34
CA ALA A 163 -7.55 -6.40 13.57
C ALA A 163 -6.40 -6.77 14.53
N ALA A 164 -5.22 -7.08 13.98
CA ALA A 164 -4.04 -7.45 14.78
C ALA A 164 -3.15 -6.24 15.16
N MET A 165 -3.49 -5.04 14.69
CA MET A 165 -2.62 -3.86 14.78
C MET A 165 -2.18 -3.53 16.19
N GLU A 166 -3.08 -3.59 17.17
CA GLU A 166 -2.80 -3.27 18.57
C GLU A 166 -1.80 -4.24 19.21
N ARG A 167 -1.67 -5.48 18.67
CA ARG A 167 -0.63 -6.42 19.13
C ARG A 167 0.77 -6.00 18.69
N VAL A 168 0.88 -5.28 17.57
CA VAL A 168 2.15 -4.78 17.02
C VAL A 168 2.44 -3.37 17.50
N LEU A 169 1.39 -2.58 17.71
CA LEU A 169 1.41 -1.18 18.15
C LEU A 169 0.72 -1.04 19.50
N PRO A 170 1.30 -1.48 20.62
CA PRO A 170 0.66 -1.39 21.94
C PRO A 170 0.37 0.05 22.38
N ASN A 171 1.08 1.03 21.83
CA ASN A 171 0.89 2.45 22.08
C ASN A 171 0.24 3.17 20.87
N LEU A 172 -0.70 2.50 20.20
CA LEU A 172 -1.51 3.11 19.15
C LEU A 172 -2.43 4.18 19.77
N THR A 173 -2.11 5.45 19.52
CA THR A 173 -2.84 6.59 20.08
C THR A 173 -4.14 6.87 19.34
N GLN A 174 -4.14 6.64 18.03
CA GLN A 174 -5.31 6.86 17.19
C GLN A 174 -5.32 5.91 15.98
N LYS A 175 -6.48 5.35 15.71
CA LYS A 175 -6.81 4.62 14.49
C LYS A 175 -7.97 5.34 13.80
N LEU A 176 -7.68 6.10 12.76
CA LEU A 176 -8.63 6.91 12.02
C LEU A 176 -9.01 6.22 10.72
N ILE A 177 -10.25 5.81 10.59
CA ILE A 177 -10.81 5.31 9.34
C ILE A 177 -11.73 6.38 8.77
N ILE A 178 -11.33 6.98 7.64
CA ILE A 178 -12.05 8.08 7.02
C ILE A 178 -13.11 7.51 6.07
N GLU A 179 -14.36 7.85 6.34
CA GLU A 179 -15.50 7.31 5.62
C GLU A 179 -15.53 7.75 4.16
N GLY A 180 -15.77 6.80 3.26
CA GLY A 180 -15.91 7.03 1.82
C GLY A 180 -14.59 7.24 1.07
N ALA A 181 -13.44 7.27 1.76
CA ALA A 181 -12.13 7.42 1.14
C ALA A 181 -11.53 6.07 0.71
N GLY A 182 -10.69 6.08 -0.32
CA GLY A 182 -9.97 4.93 -0.85
C GLY A 182 -8.52 4.84 -0.36
N HIS A 183 -7.66 4.30 -1.22
CA HIS A 183 -6.27 3.97 -0.90
C HIS A 183 -5.31 5.17 -0.84
N TRP A 184 -5.54 6.17 -1.69
CA TRP A 184 -4.66 7.33 -1.80
C TRP A 184 -5.05 8.41 -0.78
N ILE A 185 -5.20 7.98 0.48
CA ILE A 185 -5.82 8.75 1.56
C ILE A 185 -5.22 10.15 1.75
N GLN A 186 -3.90 10.30 1.58
CA GLN A 186 -3.21 11.56 1.74
C GLN A 186 -3.52 12.57 0.62
N GLN A 187 -3.97 12.11 -0.54
CA GLN A 187 -4.45 12.95 -1.63
C GLN A 187 -5.97 13.12 -1.59
N GLU A 188 -6.70 12.04 -1.32
CA GLU A 188 -8.16 12.02 -1.30
C GLU A 188 -8.76 12.86 -0.16
N ARG A 189 -8.07 12.92 0.98
CA ARG A 189 -8.49 13.58 2.23
C ARG A 189 -7.35 14.35 2.87
N ALA A 190 -6.70 15.20 2.09
CA ALA A 190 -5.49 15.90 2.51
C ALA A 190 -5.67 16.69 3.81
N ASP A 191 -6.77 17.43 3.96
CA ASP A 191 -7.04 18.26 5.13
C ASP A 191 -7.21 17.42 6.39
N GLU A 192 -7.98 16.32 6.31
CA GLU A 192 -8.22 15.41 7.45
C GLU A 192 -6.93 14.69 7.85
N VAL A 193 -6.15 14.21 6.87
CA VAL A 193 -4.87 13.56 7.10
C VAL A 193 -3.87 14.53 7.73
N ASN A 194 -3.76 15.74 7.21
CA ASN A 194 -2.86 16.77 7.74
C ASN A 194 -3.24 17.16 9.17
N ALA A 195 -4.53 17.36 9.45
CA ALA A 195 -5.01 17.68 10.80
C ALA A 195 -4.64 16.57 11.80
N ALA A 196 -4.88 15.29 11.43
CA ALA A 196 -4.54 14.15 12.26
C ALA A 196 -3.02 14.02 12.50
N LEU A 197 -2.20 14.15 11.43
CA LEU A 197 -0.74 14.09 11.52
C LEU A 197 -0.16 15.21 12.38
N ILE A 198 -0.62 16.46 12.18
CA ILE A 198 -0.14 17.62 12.96
C ILE A 198 -0.53 17.46 14.43
N GLY A 199 -1.77 17.04 14.69
CA GLY A 199 -2.24 16.77 16.06
C GLY A 199 -1.40 15.69 16.75
N PHE A 200 -1.15 14.58 16.07
CA PHE A 200 -0.30 13.50 16.56
C PHE A 200 1.16 13.94 16.83
N LEU A 201 1.77 14.66 15.89
CA LEU A 201 3.15 15.13 16.05
C LEU A 201 3.31 16.10 17.22
N ARG A 202 2.32 16.97 17.47
CA ARG A 202 2.32 17.86 18.65
C ARG A 202 2.31 17.07 19.96
N GLN A 203 1.52 15.98 20.04
CA GLN A 203 1.49 15.11 21.22
C GLN A 203 2.81 14.33 21.44
N CYS A 204 3.60 14.11 20.40
CA CYS A 204 4.86 13.42 20.48
C CYS A 204 6.08 14.34 20.70
N ALA A 205 5.89 15.65 20.65
CA ALA A 205 6.96 16.65 20.83
C ALA A 205 7.25 16.98 22.30
N ASP A 206 6.30 16.66 23.18
CA ASP A 206 6.39 16.81 24.64
C ASP A 206 7.04 15.54 25.24
#